data_962b85a9f20f5043f9276d481954cf05
#
_entry.id   962b85a9f20f5043f9276d481954cf05
#
_cell.length_a   1.000
_cell.length_b   1.000
_cell.length_c   1.000
_cell.angle_alpha   90.00
_cell.angle_beta   90.00
_cell.angle_gamma   90.00
#
_symmetry.space_group_name_H-M   'P 1'
#
loop_
_entity.id
_entity.type
_entity.pdbx_description
1 polymer ?
#
loop_
_entity_poly.entity_id
_entity_poly.type
_entity_poly.pdbx_seq_one_letter_code
_entity_poly.pdbx_strand_id
1 'polypeptide(L)'
;MINETMLQGFEWYLPADGKHWQKLSRMAHWLAFRGFTAVWLPPAYKGDQGDREVGYAVYDLYDLGEFNQKGTVRTKYGTAEEYIDCVSALKRVGIRPLADVVLNHRIGGDEAEPIRAHINDPNNRLQVEDSELESASRGKPFIA
;
A
#
# COMPACT_ATOMS: atom_id res chain seq x y z
N MET A 1 -16.89 -22.80 17.49
CA MET A 1 -16.39 -22.22 16.21
C MET A 1 -16.45 -20.70 16.36
N ILE A 2 -15.33 -20.02 16.21
CA ILE A 2 -15.33 -18.54 16.16
C ILE A 2 -15.76 -18.17 14.77
N ASN A 3 -16.88 -17.45 14.64
CA ASN A 3 -17.32 -16.92 13.34
C ASN A 3 -16.51 -15.65 13.04
N GLU A 4 -15.65 -15.70 12.03
CA GLU A 4 -14.85 -14.55 11.62
C GLU A 4 -15.49 -13.85 10.44
N THR A 5 -15.58 -12.51 10.53
CA THR A 5 -16.09 -11.65 9.47
C THR A 5 -15.08 -10.56 9.19
N MET A 6 -14.54 -10.54 7.97
CA MET A 6 -13.57 -9.54 7.54
C MET A 6 -14.23 -8.49 6.65
N LEU A 7 -13.94 -7.22 6.94
CA LEU A 7 -14.26 -6.09 6.07
C LEU A 7 -13.03 -5.75 5.21
N GLN A 8 -13.19 -5.61 3.90
CA GLN A 8 -12.25 -4.85 3.08
C GLN A 8 -12.47 -3.37 3.41
N GLY A 9 -11.52 -2.77 4.13
CA GLY A 9 -11.63 -1.43 4.69
C GLY A 9 -11.37 -0.30 3.69
N PHE A 10 -11.35 -0.59 2.39
CA PHE A 10 -11.07 0.39 1.34
C PHE A 10 -11.72 -0.02 0.02
N GLU A 11 -11.73 0.92 -0.92
CA GLU A 11 -12.07 0.71 -2.32
C GLU A 11 -11.18 1.59 -3.21
N TRP A 12 -11.15 1.30 -4.51
CA TRP A 12 -10.20 1.93 -5.44
C TRP A 12 -10.38 3.45 -5.57
N TYR A 13 -11.61 3.93 -5.57
CA TYR A 13 -11.97 5.32 -5.83
C TYR A 13 -12.13 6.17 -4.58
N LEU A 14 -11.59 5.73 -3.43
CA LEU A 14 -11.56 6.55 -2.23
C LEU A 14 -10.97 7.94 -2.52
N PRO A 15 -11.52 9.01 -1.94
CA PRO A 15 -10.95 10.34 -2.08
C PRO A 15 -9.49 10.40 -1.62
N ALA A 16 -8.67 11.15 -2.34
CA ALA A 16 -7.26 11.42 -1.96
C ALA A 16 -7.17 12.59 -0.96
N ASP A 17 -7.99 12.57 0.07
CA ASP A 17 -8.13 13.67 1.05
C ASP A 17 -7.31 13.47 2.33
N GLY A 18 -6.63 12.32 2.45
CA GLY A 18 -5.81 11.96 3.60
C GLY A 18 -6.61 11.66 4.87
N LYS A 19 -7.91 11.41 4.80
CA LYS A 19 -8.78 11.25 5.99
C LYS A 19 -9.21 9.81 6.25
N HIS A 20 -8.72 8.87 5.46
CA HIS A 20 -9.21 7.50 5.52
C HIS A 20 -8.89 6.81 6.84
N TRP A 21 -7.66 6.96 7.36
CA TRP A 21 -7.28 6.41 8.65
C TRP A 21 -8.12 6.96 9.79
N GLN A 22 -8.37 8.27 9.80
CA GLN A 22 -9.25 8.90 10.79
C GLN A 22 -10.70 8.39 10.69
N LYS A 23 -11.19 8.16 9.46
CA LYS A 23 -12.54 7.61 9.23
C LYS A 23 -12.66 6.21 9.81
N LEU A 24 -11.72 5.31 9.52
CA LEU A 24 -11.73 3.95 10.04
C LEU A 24 -11.59 3.93 11.57
N SER A 25 -10.74 4.79 12.14
CA SER A 25 -10.59 4.93 13.60
C SER A 25 -11.92 5.26 14.27
N ARG A 26 -12.66 6.23 13.72
CA ARG A 26 -13.99 6.63 14.26
C ARG A 26 -15.04 5.52 14.10
N MET A 27 -14.91 4.69 13.07
CA MET A 27 -15.86 3.59 12.82
C MET A 27 -15.55 2.34 13.64
N ALA A 28 -14.41 2.23 14.33
CA ALA A 28 -13.97 1.01 14.99
C ALA A 28 -15.02 0.40 15.93
N HIS A 29 -15.62 1.20 16.82
CA HIS A 29 -16.67 0.73 17.72
C HIS A 29 -17.92 0.25 16.99
N TRP A 30 -18.33 0.97 15.94
CA TRP A 30 -19.49 0.59 15.14
C TRP A 30 -19.24 -0.72 14.39
N LEU A 31 -18.04 -0.91 13.82
CA LEU A 31 -17.64 -2.15 13.14
C LEU A 31 -17.65 -3.34 14.10
N ALA A 32 -17.10 -3.18 15.30
CA ALA A 32 -17.13 -4.22 16.33
C ALA A 32 -18.55 -4.57 16.74
N PHE A 33 -19.40 -3.56 16.94
CA PHE A 33 -20.83 -3.76 17.27
C PHE A 33 -21.57 -4.52 16.16
N ARG A 34 -21.19 -4.34 14.89
CA ARG A 34 -21.73 -5.06 13.73
C ARG A 34 -21.17 -6.47 13.54
N GLY A 35 -20.24 -6.90 14.41
CA GLY A 35 -19.68 -8.25 14.39
C GLY A 35 -18.50 -8.45 13.44
N PHE A 36 -17.89 -7.37 12.94
CA PHE A 36 -16.63 -7.50 12.21
C PHE A 36 -15.50 -7.85 13.17
N THR A 37 -14.70 -8.86 12.78
CA THR A 37 -13.58 -9.37 13.59
C THR A 37 -12.22 -9.01 12.99
N ALA A 38 -12.20 -8.64 11.72
CA ALA A 38 -11.01 -8.21 11.02
C ALA A 38 -11.32 -7.09 10.02
N VAL A 39 -10.34 -6.22 9.77
CA VAL A 39 -10.37 -5.19 8.71
C VAL A 39 -9.10 -5.29 7.90
N TRP A 40 -9.24 -5.52 6.59
CA TRP A 40 -8.17 -5.44 5.63
C TRP A 40 -7.96 -3.97 5.25
N LEU A 41 -6.80 -3.44 5.63
CA LEU A 41 -6.38 -2.07 5.37
C LEU A 41 -5.65 -1.99 4.02
N PRO A 42 -5.80 -0.87 3.28
CA PRO A 42 -5.04 -0.67 2.05
C PRO A 42 -3.54 -0.53 2.35
N PRO A 43 -2.67 -0.63 1.30
CA PRO A 43 -1.25 -0.38 1.46
C PRO A 43 -0.99 1.00 2.07
N ALA A 44 -0.27 1.05 3.19
CA ALA A 44 -0.09 2.27 3.96
C ALA A 44 1.14 3.10 3.54
N TYR A 45 2.05 2.51 2.77
CA TYR A 45 3.31 3.12 2.38
C TYR A 45 3.18 4.05 1.15
N LYS A 46 4.25 4.83 0.92
CA LYS A 46 4.31 5.81 -0.17
C LYS A 46 4.32 5.11 -1.54
N GLY A 47 3.41 5.53 -2.39
CA GLY A 47 3.35 5.12 -3.78
C GLY A 47 3.90 6.17 -4.75
N ASP A 48 4.04 5.79 -6.02
CA ASP A 48 4.65 6.62 -7.07
C ASP A 48 3.98 7.98 -7.29
N GLN A 49 2.66 8.05 -7.13
CA GLN A 49 1.89 9.30 -7.29
C GLN A 49 1.66 10.04 -5.96
N GLY A 50 2.46 9.73 -4.91
CA GLY A 50 2.38 10.40 -3.63
C GLY A 50 1.00 10.24 -2.98
N ASP A 51 0.34 11.37 -2.69
CA ASP A 51 -0.95 11.38 -2.00
C ASP A 51 -2.16 10.98 -2.86
N ARG A 52 -1.96 10.60 -4.11
CA ARG A 52 -3.01 10.08 -5.00
C ARG A 52 -2.93 8.58 -5.21
N GLU A 53 -1.78 7.98 -4.86
CA GLU A 53 -1.51 6.57 -5.09
C GLU A 53 -2.34 5.67 -4.18
N VAL A 54 -2.97 4.66 -4.76
CA VAL A 54 -3.74 3.65 -4.01
C VAL A 54 -2.86 2.65 -3.25
N GLY A 55 -1.53 2.68 -3.49
CA GLY A 55 -0.53 1.91 -2.78
C GLY A 55 0.06 0.73 -3.56
N TYR A 56 -0.50 0.38 -4.72
CA TYR A 56 0.00 -0.76 -5.50
C TYR A 56 1.13 -0.40 -6.48
N ALA A 57 1.33 0.89 -6.80
CA ALA A 57 2.54 1.40 -7.43
C ALA A 57 3.56 1.79 -6.35
N VAL A 58 4.24 0.79 -5.81
CA VAL A 58 5.13 0.94 -4.63
C VAL A 58 6.33 1.81 -4.95
N TYR A 59 6.51 2.88 -4.19
CA TYR A 59 7.72 3.70 -4.22
C TYR A 59 8.63 3.41 -3.03
N ASP A 60 8.17 3.63 -1.81
CA ASP A 60 8.94 3.42 -0.60
C ASP A 60 8.13 2.67 0.47
N LEU A 61 8.53 1.43 0.76
CA LEU A 61 7.89 0.56 1.75
C LEU A 61 8.07 1.04 3.20
N TYR A 62 9.06 1.89 3.44
CA TYR A 62 9.41 2.39 4.78
C TYR A 62 8.79 3.75 5.09
N ASP A 63 8.27 4.47 4.09
CA ASP A 63 7.56 5.73 4.27
C ASP A 63 6.04 5.48 4.38
N LEU A 64 5.53 5.47 5.59
CA LEU A 64 4.08 5.34 5.85
C LEU A 64 3.33 6.69 5.84
N GLY A 65 3.94 7.72 5.31
CA GLY A 65 3.43 9.10 5.32
C GLY A 65 4.12 9.95 6.39
N GLU A 66 5.43 9.79 6.52
CA GLU A 66 6.31 10.54 7.44
C GLU A 66 7.26 11.47 6.69
N PHE A 67 7.71 11.08 5.50
CA PHE A 67 8.72 11.81 4.73
C PHE A 67 8.11 12.56 3.55
N ASN A 68 8.68 13.73 3.24
CA ASN A 68 8.27 14.48 2.06
C ASN A 68 8.88 13.83 0.80
N GLN A 69 8.16 12.89 0.24
CA GLN A 69 8.51 12.16 -0.97
C GLN A 69 7.38 12.28 -2.00
N LYS A 70 7.71 12.33 -3.28
CA LYS A 70 6.72 12.50 -4.35
C LYS A 70 5.82 13.74 -4.16
N GLY A 71 6.41 14.82 -3.58
CA GLY A 71 5.75 16.10 -3.36
C GLY A 71 4.77 16.17 -2.20
N THR A 72 4.73 15.15 -1.34
CA THR A 72 3.82 15.12 -0.19
C THR A 72 4.39 14.33 1.00
N VAL A 73 4.03 14.71 2.22
CA VAL A 73 4.33 13.92 3.42
C VAL A 73 3.32 12.78 3.56
N ARG A 74 2.02 13.08 3.53
CA ARG A 74 0.98 12.05 3.70
C ARG A 74 0.85 11.13 2.49
N THR A 75 0.30 9.95 2.70
CA THR A 75 -0.21 9.08 1.64
C THR A 75 -1.63 9.48 1.25
N LYS A 76 -2.25 8.80 0.31
CA LYS A 76 -3.67 8.97 -0.04
C LYS A 76 -4.59 8.86 1.19
N TYR A 77 -4.22 8.03 2.14
CA TYR A 77 -5.05 7.62 3.27
C TYR A 77 -4.79 8.43 4.54
N GLY A 78 -3.64 9.09 4.66
CA GLY A 78 -3.25 9.90 5.81
C GLY A 78 -1.76 9.82 6.12
N THR A 79 -1.38 10.22 7.33
CA THR A 79 -0.01 10.17 7.85
C THR A 79 0.26 8.85 8.57
N ALA A 80 1.54 8.57 8.85
CA ALA A 80 1.96 7.41 9.64
C ALA A 80 1.36 7.40 11.05
N GLU A 81 1.29 8.54 11.71
CA GLU A 81 0.69 8.67 13.04
C GLU A 81 -0.80 8.28 13.00
N GLU A 82 -1.53 8.80 12.02
CA GLU A 82 -2.96 8.47 11.82
C GLU A 82 -3.17 6.99 11.50
N TYR A 83 -2.25 6.36 10.77
CA TYR A 83 -2.28 4.92 10.52
C TYR A 83 -2.09 4.10 11.80
N ILE A 84 -1.11 4.46 12.63
CA ILE A 84 -0.85 3.80 13.92
C ILE A 84 -2.06 3.96 14.86
N ASP A 85 -2.66 5.14 14.88
CA ASP A 85 -3.87 5.42 15.65
C ASP A 85 -5.05 4.57 15.16
N CYS A 86 -5.20 4.41 13.85
CA CYS A 86 -6.23 3.56 13.25
C CYS A 86 -6.05 2.09 13.67
N VAL A 87 -4.85 1.55 13.53
CA VAL A 87 -4.50 0.19 13.97
C VAL A 87 -4.80 0.01 15.46
N SER A 88 -4.43 0.99 16.27
CA SER A 88 -4.66 0.97 17.73
C SER A 88 -6.14 1.03 18.06
N ALA A 89 -6.93 1.85 17.37
CA ALA A 89 -8.37 1.96 17.57
C ALA A 89 -9.09 0.65 17.24
N LEU A 90 -8.75 0.00 16.13
CA LEU A 90 -9.31 -1.31 15.75
C LEU A 90 -8.96 -2.39 16.79
N LYS A 91 -7.69 -2.45 17.20
CA LYS A 91 -7.24 -3.43 18.20
C LYS A 91 -7.94 -3.27 19.56
N ARG A 92 -8.16 -2.03 20.01
CA ARG A 92 -8.85 -1.75 21.29
C ARG A 92 -10.27 -2.31 21.35
N VAL A 93 -10.95 -2.42 20.22
CA VAL A 93 -12.31 -2.97 20.15
C VAL A 93 -12.34 -4.45 19.73
N GLY A 94 -11.18 -5.12 19.71
CA GLY A 94 -11.07 -6.54 19.38
C GLY A 94 -11.10 -6.87 17.89
N ILE A 95 -10.98 -5.87 17.01
CA ILE A 95 -10.87 -6.07 15.57
C ILE A 95 -9.39 -6.25 15.20
N ARG A 96 -9.09 -7.27 14.42
CA ARG A 96 -7.74 -7.56 13.89
C ARG A 96 -7.50 -6.74 12.61
N PRO A 97 -6.59 -5.74 12.61
CA PRO A 97 -6.18 -5.07 11.37
C PRO A 97 -5.25 -5.99 10.58
N LEU A 98 -5.45 -6.06 9.27
CA LEU A 98 -4.62 -6.78 8.31
C LEU A 98 -4.00 -5.76 7.37
N ALA A 99 -2.68 -5.66 7.36
CA ALA A 99 -1.95 -4.77 6.48
C ALA A 99 -1.79 -5.42 5.09
N ASP A 100 -2.10 -4.65 4.05
CA ASP A 100 -1.76 -5.02 2.68
C ASP A 100 -0.31 -4.60 2.41
N VAL A 101 0.54 -5.56 2.02
CA VAL A 101 1.95 -5.31 1.75
C VAL A 101 2.35 -5.92 0.41
N VAL A 102 2.69 -5.07 -0.54
CA VAL A 102 3.16 -5.48 -1.87
C VAL A 102 4.68 -5.64 -1.84
N LEU A 103 5.14 -6.89 -1.76
CA LEU A 103 6.56 -7.25 -1.78
C LEU A 103 7.03 -7.74 -3.16
N ASN A 104 6.10 -7.95 -4.09
CA ASN A 104 6.36 -8.56 -5.38
C ASN A 104 7.06 -7.63 -6.37
N HIS A 105 6.76 -6.33 -6.32
CA HIS A 105 7.25 -5.34 -7.28
C HIS A 105 7.36 -3.95 -6.66
N ARG A 106 8.13 -3.10 -7.35
CA ARG A 106 8.18 -1.65 -7.15
C ARG A 106 7.97 -0.99 -8.51
N ILE A 107 7.25 0.14 -8.55
CA ILE A 107 6.98 0.86 -9.81
C ILE A 107 7.49 2.27 -9.61
N GLY A 108 7.55 3.03 -8.85
CA GLY A 108 8.03 4.39 -8.76
C GLY A 108 9.56 4.43 -8.57
N GLY A 109 10.28 4.66 -9.62
CA GLY A 109 11.72 4.93 -9.56
C GLY A 109 12.05 6.39 -9.81
N ASP A 110 13.14 6.91 -9.25
CA ASP A 110 13.63 8.25 -9.54
C ASP A 110 14.58 8.26 -10.75
N GLU A 111 15.15 7.10 -11.07
CA GLU A 111 16.10 6.94 -12.19
C GLU A 111 15.82 5.64 -12.94
N ALA A 112 16.09 5.65 -14.25
CA ALA A 112 16.11 4.44 -15.06
C ALA A 112 17.48 3.77 -14.94
N GLU A 113 17.51 2.44 -14.85
CA GLU A 113 18.72 1.65 -14.86
C GLU A 113 18.63 0.61 -15.97
N PRO A 114 19.66 0.48 -16.83
CA PRO A 114 19.70 -0.58 -17.81
C PRO A 114 19.83 -1.94 -17.10
N ILE A 115 18.95 -2.85 -17.44
CA ILE A 115 19.00 -4.22 -16.93
C ILE A 115 19.07 -5.21 -18.07
N ARG A 116 19.72 -6.33 -17.84
CA ARG A 116 19.60 -7.51 -18.72
C ARG A 116 18.43 -8.35 -18.21
N ALA A 117 17.45 -8.54 -19.06
CA ALA A 117 16.30 -9.36 -18.73
C ALA A 117 15.87 -10.18 -19.95
N HIS A 118 15.38 -11.37 -19.70
CA HIS A 118 14.75 -12.20 -20.72
C HIS A 118 13.29 -11.81 -20.87
N ILE A 119 12.84 -11.64 -22.11
CA ILE A 119 11.43 -11.46 -22.40
C ILE A 119 10.80 -12.84 -22.61
N ASN A 120 9.78 -13.14 -21.86
CA ASN A 120 8.98 -14.35 -22.07
C ASN A 120 7.87 -14.07 -23.06
N ASP A 121 7.60 -15.01 -23.98
CA ASP A 121 6.42 -14.95 -24.83
C ASP A 121 5.17 -14.88 -23.94
N PRO A 122 4.30 -13.86 -24.09
CA PRO A 122 3.08 -13.72 -23.28
C PRO A 122 2.11 -14.90 -23.46
N ASN A 123 2.18 -15.61 -24.59
CA ASN A 123 1.35 -16.76 -24.89
C ASN A 123 2.01 -18.10 -24.50
N ASN A 124 3.34 -18.12 -24.36
CA ASN A 124 4.08 -19.31 -23.96
C ASN A 124 5.25 -18.94 -23.03
N ARG A 125 4.99 -18.91 -21.74
CA ARG A 125 5.98 -18.53 -20.72
C ARG A 125 7.22 -19.45 -20.62
N LEU A 126 7.21 -20.58 -21.29
CA LEU A 126 8.36 -21.47 -21.38
C LEU A 126 9.31 -21.09 -22.52
N GLN A 127 8.87 -20.21 -23.41
CA GLN A 127 9.68 -19.69 -24.50
C GLN A 127 10.27 -18.34 -24.08
N VAL A 128 11.58 -18.33 -23.94
CA VAL A 128 12.38 -17.17 -23.54
C VAL A 128 13.01 -16.58 -24.80
N GLU A 129 12.80 -15.30 -25.06
CA GLU A 129 13.53 -14.58 -26.09
C GLU A 129 14.78 -13.96 -25.49
N ASP A 130 15.93 -14.18 -26.14
CA ASP A 130 17.20 -13.56 -25.79
C ASP A 130 17.20 -12.10 -26.32
N SER A 131 16.55 -11.21 -25.60
CA SER A 131 16.55 -9.79 -25.88
C SER A 131 17.01 -9.00 -24.66
N GLU A 132 17.91 -8.06 -24.86
CA GLU A 132 18.29 -7.11 -23.82
C GLU A 132 17.20 -6.02 -23.72
N LEU A 133 16.57 -5.89 -22.57
CA LEU A 133 15.72 -4.76 -22.26
C LEU A 133 16.58 -3.62 -21.70
N GLU A 134 16.52 -2.46 -22.34
CA GLU A 134 17.37 -1.31 -21.99
C GLU A 134 16.88 -0.50 -20.80
N SER A 135 15.71 -0.75 -20.22
CA SER A 135 15.26 0.06 -19.08
C SER A 135 14.36 -0.64 -18.10
N ALA A 136 14.73 -0.59 -16.83
CA ALA A 136 13.82 -0.74 -15.72
C ALA A 136 13.90 0.51 -14.83
N SER A 137 12.78 0.96 -14.30
CA SER A 137 12.81 2.04 -13.32
C SER A 137 13.29 1.50 -11.98
N ARG A 138 14.33 2.08 -11.42
CA ARG A 138 14.83 1.76 -10.08
C ARG A 138 14.50 2.89 -9.12
N GLY A 139 13.73 2.59 -8.08
CA GLY A 139 13.70 3.47 -6.92
C GLY A 139 15.04 3.43 -6.21
N LYS A 140 15.64 4.59 -5.90
CA LYS A 140 16.80 4.61 -5.01
C LYS A 140 16.42 3.93 -3.70
N PRO A 141 17.20 2.95 -3.20
CA PRO A 141 17.03 2.54 -1.82
C PRO A 141 17.31 3.78 -0.97
N PHE A 142 16.37 4.14 -0.12
CA PHE A 142 16.59 5.18 0.87
C PHE A 142 17.66 4.63 1.83
N ILE A 143 18.87 5.16 1.70
CA ILE A 143 19.91 4.95 2.71
C ILE A 143 19.76 6.13 3.66
N ALA A 144 19.19 5.86 4.83
CA ALA A 144 19.18 6.82 5.93
C ALA A 144 20.60 6.98 6.49
#